data_975e455b429bbc583815088e2f88e24a
#
_entry.id   975e455b429bbc583815088e2f88e24a
#
_cell.length_a   1.000
_cell.length_b   1.000
_cell.length_c   1.000
_cell.angle_alpha   90.00
_cell.angle_beta   90.00
_cell.angle_gamma   90.00
#
_symmetry.space_group_name_H-M   'P 1'
#
loop_
_entity.id
_entity.type
_entity.pdbx_description
1 polymer ?
#
loop_
_entity_poly.entity_id
_entity_poly.type
_entity_poly.pdbx_seq_one_letter_code
_entity_poly.pdbx_strand_id
1 'polypeptide(L)'
;IREWSYGEVKKPETINYRTLKPEKDGLFCERIFGPTKDWECYCGKYKRIRYKGKVCERCGVEVTRAKVRRERMGHIELAAPVSHIWYFKGTSSRMGLLLNMSPRLLEKVLYFASYVVIDPGNTNLKKYALLSEKEYMDMREAYEDEFDAGMGAEAIKKLLAELDLDALSKEIKDELATATGQKRAKLLKRLEVVEAFRISGNKPEWMILDVVPVIPPDIRPMVQLDGGRFATSDLNDLYRRVINRNNRLKKLLELGAPDIIVRNEKRMLQEAVDALIDNGRRGRPVTGPNNRPLKSLSDMLKGKQGRFRQNLLGKRVDYSGRSVIVVGPELKMYQCGLPKEMALELFKPFVMKRLVDQKVATNIKNARKMVERATVKEVWDALEVVIKSHPVMLN
;
A
#
# COMPACT_ATOMS: atom_id res chain seq x y z
N ILE A 1 -0.60 11.87 7.63
CA ILE A 1 -0.15 11.56 6.24
C ILE A 1 0.66 12.73 5.70
N ARG A 2 0.18 13.98 5.78
CA ARG A 2 0.94 15.15 5.34
C ARG A 2 2.27 15.30 6.05
N GLU A 3 2.35 14.96 7.32
CA GLU A 3 3.57 14.97 8.12
C GLU A 3 4.62 13.95 7.63
N TRP A 4 4.19 12.78 7.15
CA TRP A 4 5.09 11.78 6.56
C TRP A 4 5.58 12.16 5.16
N SER A 5 4.86 13.04 4.47
CA SER A 5 5.07 13.35 3.06
C SER A 5 6.16 14.40 2.85
N TYR A 6 6.94 14.22 1.80
CA TYR A 6 7.93 15.20 1.32
C TYR A 6 7.38 16.14 0.23
N GLY A 7 6.13 15.93 -0.19
CA GLY A 7 5.46 16.81 -1.15
C GLY A 7 4.22 16.19 -1.79
N GLU A 8 3.43 17.05 -2.43
CA GLU A 8 2.21 16.67 -3.13
C GLU A 8 2.50 16.21 -4.56
N VAL A 9 1.97 15.05 -4.93
CA VAL A 9 1.99 14.54 -6.30
C VAL A 9 0.78 15.09 -7.04
N LYS A 10 1.01 16.04 -7.96
CA LYS A 10 -0.06 16.74 -8.68
C LYS A 10 -0.34 16.18 -10.07
N LYS A 11 0.66 15.55 -10.68
CA LYS A 11 0.62 15.09 -12.07
C LYS A 11 0.64 13.57 -12.15
N PRO A 12 -0.11 12.99 -13.09
CA PRO A 12 -0.13 11.54 -13.31
C PRO A 12 1.09 11.01 -14.06
N GLU A 13 1.91 11.90 -14.64
CA GLU A 13 3.09 11.52 -15.40
C GLU A 13 4.12 10.82 -14.52
N THR A 14 4.81 9.86 -15.12
CA THR A 14 5.86 9.07 -14.45
C THR A 14 7.25 9.54 -14.84
N ILE A 15 7.65 9.25 -16.07
CA ILE A 15 8.94 9.63 -16.64
C ILE A 15 8.74 10.25 -18.02
N ASN A 16 9.70 11.04 -18.45
CA ASN A 16 9.78 11.47 -19.83
C ASN A 16 10.44 10.36 -20.67
N TYR A 17 9.70 9.78 -21.62
CA TYR A 17 10.19 8.64 -22.41
C TYR A 17 11.36 8.98 -23.34
N ARG A 18 11.56 10.26 -23.69
CA ARG A 18 12.68 10.73 -24.50
C ARG A 18 13.97 10.86 -23.67
N THR A 19 13.86 11.49 -22.50
CA THR A 19 15.00 11.80 -21.64
C THR A 19 15.23 10.76 -20.55
N LEU A 20 14.28 9.85 -20.32
CA LEU A 20 14.24 8.86 -19.24
C LEU A 20 14.33 9.45 -17.82
N LYS A 21 14.10 10.76 -17.70
CA LYS A 21 14.10 11.47 -16.43
C LYS A 21 12.70 11.55 -15.83
N PRO A 22 12.58 11.50 -14.51
CA PRO A 22 11.30 11.71 -13.83
C PRO A 22 10.68 13.07 -14.14
N GLU A 23 9.38 13.09 -14.37
CA GLU A 23 8.64 14.34 -14.55
C GLU A 23 8.45 15.07 -13.23
N LYS A 24 8.51 16.41 -13.27
CA LYS A 24 8.30 17.26 -12.11
C LYS A 24 6.86 17.13 -11.60
N ASP A 25 6.71 17.05 -10.29
CA ASP A 25 5.43 16.86 -9.58
C ASP A 25 4.66 15.60 -9.95
N GLY A 26 5.30 14.68 -10.66
CA GLY A 26 4.76 13.37 -11.02
C GLY A 26 5.06 12.29 -9.99
N LEU A 27 4.67 11.05 -10.32
CA LEU A 27 4.80 9.88 -9.44
C LEU A 27 6.26 9.47 -9.13
N PHE A 28 7.23 9.93 -9.91
CA PHE A 28 8.66 9.66 -9.73
C PHE A 28 9.49 10.92 -9.50
N CYS A 29 8.85 12.05 -9.19
CA CYS A 29 9.50 13.35 -9.03
C CYS A 29 10.69 13.29 -8.08
N GLU A 30 11.85 13.77 -8.52
CA GLU A 30 13.06 13.81 -7.70
C GLU A 30 12.97 14.84 -6.57
N ARG A 31 12.21 15.92 -6.77
CA ARG A 31 11.99 16.94 -5.74
C ARG A 31 11.23 16.38 -4.52
N ILE A 32 10.26 15.49 -4.76
CA ILE A 32 9.45 14.87 -3.70
C ILE A 32 10.18 13.68 -3.10
N PHE A 33 10.64 12.76 -3.95
CA PHE A 33 11.13 11.44 -3.52
C PHE A 33 12.65 11.33 -3.43
N GLY A 34 13.38 12.34 -3.84
CA GLY A 34 14.84 12.35 -3.85
C GLY A 34 15.47 12.03 -5.20
N PRO A 35 16.81 12.20 -5.31
CA PRO A 35 17.54 12.06 -6.55
C PRO A 35 17.61 10.60 -7.02
N THR A 36 17.72 10.40 -8.33
CA THR A 36 17.90 9.07 -8.95
C THR A 36 19.34 8.59 -8.89
N LYS A 37 20.31 9.52 -8.79
CA LYS A 37 21.74 9.24 -8.65
C LYS A 37 22.26 9.80 -7.33
N ASP A 38 23.19 9.09 -6.72
CA ASP A 38 23.83 9.52 -5.48
C ASP A 38 24.49 10.88 -5.64
N TRP A 39 24.19 11.79 -4.74
CA TRP A 39 24.82 13.11 -4.63
C TRP A 39 24.72 13.98 -5.89
N GLU A 40 23.68 13.79 -6.68
CA GLU A 40 23.43 14.57 -7.90
C GLU A 40 22.01 15.11 -7.90
N CYS A 41 21.84 16.43 -8.16
CA CYS A 41 20.53 17.01 -8.35
C CYS A 41 20.00 16.77 -9.79
N TYR A 42 18.71 16.99 -10.01
CA TYR A 42 18.06 16.77 -11.31
C TYR A 42 18.69 17.55 -12.47
N CYS A 43 19.03 18.83 -12.24
CA CYS A 43 19.60 19.70 -13.27
C CYS A 43 21.13 19.53 -13.45
N GLY A 44 21.78 18.75 -12.58
CA GLY A 44 23.23 18.49 -12.63
C GLY A 44 24.11 19.61 -12.12
N LYS A 45 23.55 20.68 -11.52
CA LYS A 45 24.34 21.79 -10.95
C LYS A 45 25.22 21.31 -9.78
N TYR A 46 24.71 20.45 -8.95
CA TYR A 46 25.40 19.87 -7.80
C TYR A 46 25.56 18.36 -8.01
N LYS A 47 26.81 17.86 -8.05
CA LYS A 47 27.13 16.48 -8.41
C LYS A 47 28.03 15.74 -7.43
N ARG A 48 28.40 16.33 -6.30
CA ARG A 48 29.38 15.72 -5.40
C ARG A 48 28.90 15.72 -3.96
N ILE A 49 29.45 14.78 -3.17
CA ILE A 49 29.17 14.60 -1.74
C ILE A 49 29.39 15.86 -0.89
N ARG A 50 30.28 16.76 -1.32
CA ARG A 50 30.51 18.05 -0.63
C ARG A 50 29.28 18.92 -0.51
N TYR A 51 28.28 18.71 -1.37
CA TYR A 51 27.00 19.44 -1.35
C TYR A 51 25.90 18.69 -0.60
N LYS A 52 26.25 17.66 0.18
CA LYS A 52 25.31 16.86 0.97
C LYS A 52 24.30 17.73 1.73
N GLY A 53 23.02 17.41 1.61
CA GLY A 53 21.93 18.10 2.29
C GLY A 53 21.51 19.44 1.67
N LYS A 54 22.22 19.92 0.63
CA LYS A 54 21.86 21.15 -0.06
C LYS A 54 20.66 20.91 -0.98
N VAL A 55 19.68 21.80 -0.90
CA VAL A 55 18.57 21.82 -1.85
C VAL A 55 18.93 22.72 -3.01
N CYS A 56 18.88 22.19 -4.24
CA CYS A 56 19.20 22.96 -5.43
C CYS A 56 18.16 24.08 -5.65
N GLU A 57 18.59 25.30 -5.73
CA GLU A 57 17.75 26.47 -5.96
C GLU A 57 17.10 26.48 -7.36
N ARG A 58 17.70 25.76 -8.33
CA ARG A 58 17.20 25.68 -9.71
C ARG A 58 16.15 24.58 -9.90
N CYS A 59 16.38 23.36 -9.39
CA CYS A 59 15.49 22.21 -9.58
C CYS A 59 14.76 21.78 -8.31
N GLY A 60 15.14 22.28 -7.13
CA GLY A 60 14.53 21.96 -5.86
C GLY A 60 14.84 20.56 -5.32
N VAL A 61 15.76 19.84 -5.94
CA VAL A 61 16.15 18.49 -5.53
C VAL A 61 17.25 18.57 -4.46
N GLU A 62 17.06 17.84 -3.37
CA GLU A 62 18.06 17.71 -2.31
C GLU A 62 19.20 16.79 -2.74
N VAL A 63 20.43 17.20 -2.51
CA VAL A 63 21.62 16.39 -2.79
C VAL A 63 21.82 15.38 -1.68
N THR A 64 21.37 14.15 -1.94
CA THR A 64 21.45 13.03 -1.00
C THR A 64 21.66 11.70 -1.75
N ARG A 65 21.69 10.60 -1.02
CA ARG A 65 21.79 9.28 -1.65
C ARG A 65 20.48 8.89 -2.35
N ALA A 66 20.58 8.19 -3.47
CA ALA A 66 19.43 7.64 -4.19
C ALA A 66 18.59 6.65 -3.36
N LYS A 67 19.18 6.05 -2.32
CA LYS A 67 18.49 5.14 -1.39
C LYS A 67 17.23 5.75 -0.75
N VAL A 68 17.18 7.08 -0.58
CA VAL A 68 16.00 7.76 -0.02
C VAL A 68 14.73 7.57 -0.86
N ARG A 69 14.86 7.20 -2.13
CA ARG A 69 13.71 6.85 -3.00
C ARG A 69 12.98 5.57 -2.58
N ARG A 70 13.54 4.79 -1.66
CA ARG A 70 12.85 3.67 -0.98
C ARG A 70 12.09 4.08 0.27
N GLU A 71 12.39 5.25 0.82
CA GLU A 71 11.98 5.66 2.16
C GLU A 71 11.00 6.83 2.15
N ARG A 72 11.14 7.75 1.18
CA ARG A 72 10.34 8.97 1.14
C ARG A 72 8.95 8.74 0.60
N MET A 73 7.96 9.16 1.41
CA MET A 73 6.55 9.18 1.05
C MET A 73 6.17 10.50 0.38
N GLY A 74 5.20 10.44 -0.51
CA GLY A 74 4.46 11.60 -1.01
C GLY A 74 3.01 11.53 -0.58
N HIS A 75 2.20 12.48 -1.06
CA HIS A 75 0.76 12.48 -0.84
C HIS A 75 -0.01 13.07 -2.02
N ILE A 76 -1.30 12.79 -2.06
CA ILE A 76 -2.24 13.38 -3.01
C ILE A 76 -3.33 14.07 -2.19
N GLU A 77 -3.48 15.40 -2.35
CA GLU A 77 -4.60 16.15 -1.77
C GLU A 77 -5.87 15.85 -2.56
N LEU A 78 -6.86 15.25 -1.91
CA LEU A 78 -8.13 14.93 -2.55
C LEU A 78 -9.02 16.18 -2.65
N ALA A 79 -9.69 16.33 -3.79
CA ALA A 79 -10.67 17.42 -4.01
C ALA A 79 -11.97 17.21 -3.23
N ALA A 80 -12.26 15.96 -2.86
CA ALA A 80 -13.39 15.59 -2.00
C ALA A 80 -12.97 14.44 -1.08
N PRO A 81 -13.51 14.36 0.14
CA PRO A 81 -13.24 13.24 1.05
C PRO A 81 -13.64 11.90 0.44
N VAL A 82 -12.88 10.85 0.78
CA VAL A 82 -13.09 9.48 0.29
C VAL A 82 -13.09 8.51 1.46
N SER A 83 -14.02 7.57 1.47
CA SER A 83 -14.08 6.53 2.49
C SER A 83 -12.99 5.49 2.29
N HIS A 84 -12.35 5.07 3.37
CA HIS A 84 -11.40 3.96 3.34
C HIS A 84 -12.14 2.63 3.28
N ILE A 85 -11.93 1.86 2.21
CA ILE A 85 -12.70 0.64 1.92
C ILE A 85 -12.57 -0.46 2.99
N TRP A 86 -11.46 -0.53 3.72
CA TRP A 86 -11.29 -1.53 4.78
C TRP A 86 -12.25 -1.34 5.94
N TYR A 87 -12.60 -0.09 6.26
CA TYR A 87 -13.50 0.23 7.37
C TYR A 87 -14.98 0.22 6.95
N PHE A 88 -15.22 0.30 5.65
CA PHE A 88 -16.56 0.22 5.07
C PHE A 88 -16.95 -1.21 4.69
N LYS A 89 -16.12 -1.89 3.88
CA LYS A 89 -16.42 -3.21 3.29
C LYS A 89 -15.62 -4.31 3.99
N GLY A 90 -16.24 -5.11 4.79
CA GLY A 90 -15.60 -6.22 5.50
C GLY A 90 -16.64 -7.11 6.15
N THR A 91 -16.21 -8.15 6.86
CA THR A 91 -17.09 -9.05 7.64
C THR A 91 -17.86 -8.29 8.70
N SER A 92 -17.29 -7.21 9.23
CA SER A 92 -17.93 -6.29 10.16
C SER A 92 -17.52 -4.87 9.79
N SER A 93 -18.40 -4.13 9.14
CA SER A 93 -18.14 -2.72 8.80
C SER A 93 -17.97 -1.89 10.07
N ARG A 94 -16.77 -1.35 10.28
CA ARG A 94 -16.48 -0.50 11.45
C ARG A 94 -17.34 0.77 11.44
N MET A 95 -17.47 1.41 10.27
CA MET A 95 -18.35 2.57 10.10
C MET A 95 -19.81 2.21 10.36
N GLY A 96 -20.27 1.09 9.81
CA GLY A 96 -21.64 0.62 9.99
C GLY A 96 -21.97 0.30 11.46
N LEU A 97 -21.04 -0.25 12.22
CA LEU A 97 -21.21 -0.52 13.65
C LEU A 97 -21.27 0.76 14.48
N LEU A 98 -20.40 1.74 14.20
CA LEU A 98 -20.41 3.03 14.89
C LEU A 98 -21.72 3.79 14.63
N LEU A 99 -22.10 3.94 13.37
CA LEU A 99 -23.31 4.67 12.95
C LEU A 99 -24.62 3.87 13.14
N ASN A 100 -24.53 2.60 13.56
CA ASN A 100 -25.65 1.67 13.61
C ASN A 100 -26.42 1.55 12.26
N MET A 101 -25.69 1.66 11.17
CA MET A 101 -26.20 1.54 9.81
C MET A 101 -25.83 0.20 9.18
N SER A 102 -26.74 -0.39 8.42
CA SER A 102 -26.39 -1.60 7.67
C SER A 102 -25.39 -1.28 6.54
N PRO A 103 -24.50 -2.22 6.17
CA PRO A 103 -23.54 -2.00 5.08
C PRO A 103 -24.21 -1.63 3.74
N ARG A 104 -25.42 -2.14 3.47
CA ARG A 104 -26.18 -1.83 2.26
C ARG A 104 -26.64 -0.36 2.23
N LEU A 105 -27.11 0.16 3.37
CA LEU A 105 -27.53 1.55 3.48
C LEU A 105 -26.33 2.48 3.37
N LEU A 106 -25.24 2.15 4.05
CA LEU A 106 -23.99 2.90 4.01
C LEU A 106 -23.42 2.95 2.57
N GLU A 107 -23.48 1.84 1.83
CA GLU A 107 -23.06 1.77 0.43
C GLU A 107 -23.85 2.74 -0.47
N LYS A 108 -25.16 2.83 -0.29
CA LYS A 108 -26.00 3.77 -1.05
C LYS A 108 -25.58 5.22 -0.84
N VAL A 109 -25.22 5.58 0.38
CA VAL A 109 -24.75 6.94 0.70
C VAL A 109 -23.37 7.20 0.12
N LEU A 110 -22.40 6.32 0.38
CA LEU A 110 -21.00 6.51 -0.04
C LEU A 110 -20.84 6.58 -1.56
N TYR A 111 -21.68 5.87 -2.31
CA TYR A 111 -21.60 5.83 -3.78
C TYR A 111 -22.69 6.67 -4.47
N PHE A 112 -23.20 7.69 -3.78
CA PHE A 112 -24.07 8.73 -4.33
C PHE A 112 -25.41 8.22 -4.91
N ALA A 113 -25.96 7.15 -4.34
CA ALA A 113 -27.27 6.62 -4.70
C ALA A 113 -28.43 7.20 -3.87
N SER A 114 -28.16 7.65 -2.63
CA SER A 114 -29.16 8.19 -1.73
C SER A 114 -28.55 9.25 -0.82
N TYR A 115 -29.36 10.20 -0.39
CA TYR A 115 -29.02 11.14 0.67
C TYR A 115 -29.15 10.49 2.04
N VAL A 116 -28.37 10.94 3.00
CA VAL A 116 -28.52 10.62 4.42
C VAL A 116 -28.82 11.89 5.20
N VAL A 117 -29.77 11.83 6.10
CA VAL A 117 -30.10 12.94 7.00
C VAL A 117 -29.03 13.04 8.07
N ILE A 118 -28.33 14.15 8.11
CA ILE A 118 -27.29 14.47 9.10
C ILE A 118 -27.94 15.10 10.32
N ASP A 119 -28.67 16.18 10.11
CA ASP A 119 -29.46 16.86 11.14
C ASP A 119 -30.93 16.98 10.67
N PRO A 120 -31.88 16.38 11.39
CA PRO A 120 -33.30 16.47 11.03
C PRO A 120 -33.94 17.85 11.29
N GLY A 121 -33.28 18.73 12.09
CA GLY A 121 -33.82 20.05 12.45
C GLY A 121 -35.25 19.94 13.02
N ASN A 122 -36.11 20.85 12.57
CA ASN A 122 -37.52 20.88 13.00
C ASN A 122 -38.44 20.03 12.11
N THR A 123 -37.91 19.12 11.33
CA THR A 123 -38.71 18.26 10.44
C THR A 123 -39.08 16.94 11.10
N ASN A 124 -40.00 16.20 10.48
CA ASN A 124 -40.39 14.85 10.91
C ASN A 124 -39.42 13.76 10.50
N LEU A 125 -38.29 14.12 9.92
CA LEU A 125 -37.21 13.19 9.53
C LEU A 125 -36.48 12.62 10.75
N LYS A 126 -35.94 11.42 10.57
CA LYS A 126 -35.07 10.81 11.59
C LYS A 126 -33.60 10.94 11.17
N LYS A 127 -32.73 11.21 12.12
CA LYS A 127 -31.28 11.16 11.89
C LYS A 127 -30.90 9.80 11.32
N TYR A 128 -29.99 9.76 10.37
CA TYR A 128 -29.55 8.58 9.58
C TYR A 128 -30.59 8.02 8.60
N ALA A 129 -31.77 8.64 8.44
CA ALA A 129 -32.72 8.23 7.42
C ALA A 129 -32.14 8.45 6.01
N LEU A 130 -32.46 7.54 5.10
CA LEU A 130 -32.08 7.70 3.69
C LEU A 130 -33.25 8.33 2.92
N LEU A 131 -32.88 9.28 2.06
CA LEU A 131 -33.83 9.92 1.14
C LEU A 131 -33.37 9.62 -0.31
N SER A 132 -34.34 9.28 -1.14
CA SER A 132 -34.14 9.31 -2.59
C SER A 132 -33.99 10.75 -3.09
N GLU A 133 -33.53 10.93 -4.31
CA GLU A 133 -33.43 12.28 -4.91
C GLU A 133 -34.78 13.01 -4.92
N LYS A 134 -35.84 12.31 -5.26
CA LYS A 134 -37.21 12.87 -5.24
C LYS A 134 -37.63 13.30 -3.83
N GLU A 135 -37.51 12.42 -2.87
CA GLU A 135 -37.85 12.73 -1.46
C GLU A 135 -37.04 13.90 -0.92
N TYR A 136 -35.75 13.97 -1.28
CA TYR A 136 -34.90 15.10 -0.90
C TYR A 136 -35.40 16.41 -1.49
N MET A 137 -35.75 16.44 -2.79
CA MET A 137 -36.31 17.63 -3.43
C MET A 137 -37.63 18.04 -2.83
N ASP A 138 -38.56 17.09 -2.63
CA ASP A 138 -39.84 17.34 -2.00
C ASP A 138 -39.69 17.93 -0.57
N MET A 139 -38.72 17.40 0.20
CA MET A 139 -38.40 17.91 1.54
C MET A 139 -37.76 19.31 1.51
N ARG A 140 -36.90 19.57 0.54
CA ARG A 140 -36.30 20.91 0.34
C ARG A 140 -37.31 21.95 -0.05
N GLU A 141 -38.31 21.58 -0.86
CA GLU A 141 -39.42 22.46 -1.23
C GLU A 141 -40.32 22.77 -0.02
N ALA A 142 -40.54 21.77 0.85
CA ALA A 142 -41.41 21.91 2.02
C ALA A 142 -40.75 22.63 3.21
N TYR A 143 -39.45 22.42 3.47
CA TYR A 143 -38.78 22.84 4.69
C TYR A 143 -37.50 23.66 4.43
N GLU A 144 -37.20 23.99 3.17
CA GLU A 144 -36.01 24.79 2.76
C GLU A 144 -34.71 24.30 3.43
N ASP A 145 -34.10 25.13 4.27
CA ASP A 145 -32.80 24.86 4.94
C ASP A 145 -32.97 24.40 6.42
N GLU A 146 -34.19 24.00 6.84
CA GLU A 146 -34.44 23.58 8.22
C GLU A 146 -33.80 22.22 8.58
N PHE A 147 -33.29 21.47 7.61
CA PHE A 147 -32.59 20.20 7.83
C PHE A 147 -31.32 20.10 7.01
N ASP A 148 -30.34 19.32 7.49
CA ASP A 148 -29.10 19.00 6.76
C ASP A 148 -29.09 17.54 6.30
N ALA A 149 -28.90 17.34 5.01
CA ALA A 149 -28.73 16.01 4.41
C ALA A 149 -27.67 16.08 3.31
N GLY A 150 -26.92 15.01 3.15
CA GLY A 150 -25.83 14.96 2.20
C GLY A 150 -25.60 13.58 1.60
N MET A 151 -24.69 13.52 0.65
CA MET A 151 -24.25 12.29 -0.01
C MET A 151 -22.75 12.09 0.14
N GLY A 152 -22.31 10.85 -0.07
CA GLY A 152 -20.92 10.48 -0.17
C GLY A 152 -20.17 10.45 1.16
N ALA A 153 -18.87 10.32 1.07
CA ALA A 153 -17.99 10.23 2.23
C ALA A 153 -17.99 11.51 3.08
N GLU A 154 -18.27 12.66 2.48
CA GLU A 154 -18.36 13.95 3.20
C GLU A 154 -19.50 13.93 4.23
N ALA A 155 -20.69 13.44 3.85
CA ALA A 155 -21.81 13.30 4.76
C ALA A 155 -21.51 12.30 5.90
N ILE A 156 -20.92 11.16 5.57
CA ILE A 156 -20.51 10.17 6.57
C ILE A 156 -19.44 10.74 7.50
N LYS A 157 -18.50 11.56 7.00
CA LYS A 157 -17.49 12.23 7.82
C LYS A 157 -18.13 13.16 8.87
N LYS A 158 -19.12 13.96 8.46
CA LYS A 158 -19.88 14.80 9.40
C LYS A 158 -20.55 13.97 10.48
N LEU A 159 -21.25 12.90 10.10
CA LEU A 159 -21.91 12.00 11.05
C LEU A 159 -20.93 11.34 12.03
N LEU A 160 -19.75 10.94 11.56
CA LEU A 160 -18.72 10.33 12.40
C LEU A 160 -18.07 11.37 13.35
N ALA A 161 -17.90 12.60 12.91
CA ALA A 161 -17.34 13.69 13.72
C ALA A 161 -18.26 14.12 14.87
N GLU A 162 -19.58 14.00 14.69
CA GLU A 162 -20.57 14.34 15.69
C GLU A 162 -20.74 13.26 16.78
N LEU A 163 -20.12 12.07 16.63
CA LEU A 163 -20.27 11.00 17.59
C LEU A 163 -19.57 11.29 18.91
N ASP A 164 -20.34 11.31 20.01
CA ASP A 164 -19.82 11.26 21.37
C ASP A 164 -19.62 9.78 21.77
N LEU A 165 -18.38 9.33 21.79
CA LEU A 165 -18.03 7.93 22.09
C LEU A 165 -18.32 7.56 23.54
N ASP A 166 -18.20 8.48 24.48
CA ASP A 166 -18.46 8.23 25.91
C ASP A 166 -19.96 8.05 26.17
N ALA A 167 -20.79 8.95 25.63
CA ALA A 167 -22.24 8.83 25.67
C ALA A 167 -22.74 7.56 25.00
N LEU A 168 -22.19 7.25 23.79
CA LEU A 168 -22.55 6.06 23.04
C LEU A 168 -22.17 4.76 23.75
N SER A 169 -21.01 4.72 24.39
CA SER A 169 -20.57 3.57 25.19
C SER A 169 -21.52 3.31 26.36
N LYS A 170 -21.94 4.36 27.07
CA LYS A 170 -22.88 4.26 28.17
C LYS A 170 -24.25 3.76 27.71
N GLU A 171 -24.81 4.35 26.65
CA GLU A 171 -26.08 3.95 26.06
C GLU A 171 -26.08 2.45 25.67
N ILE A 172 -25.05 1.97 24.99
CA ILE A 172 -24.95 0.57 24.61
C ILE A 172 -24.84 -0.36 25.83
N LYS A 173 -24.13 0.04 26.88
CA LYS A 173 -24.04 -0.75 28.13
C LYS A 173 -25.37 -0.84 28.85
N ASP A 174 -26.15 0.23 28.88
CA ASP A 174 -27.47 0.27 29.48
C ASP A 174 -28.45 -0.64 28.67
N GLU A 175 -28.40 -0.58 27.33
CA GLU A 175 -29.19 -1.50 26.48
C GLU A 175 -28.76 -2.97 26.65
N LEU A 176 -27.47 -3.25 26.88
CA LEU A 176 -26.96 -4.61 27.08
C LEU A 176 -27.51 -5.27 28.34
N ALA A 177 -27.87 -4.50 29.36
CA ALA A 177 -28.42 -5.00 30.61
C ALA A 177 -29.77 -5.72 30.39
N THR A 178 -30.55 -5.27 29.40
CA THR A 178 -31.89 -5.81 29.07
C THR A 178 -31.92 -6.68 27.82
N ALA A 179 -30.87 -6.61 26.98
CA ALA A 179 -30.84 -7.29 25.69
C ALA A 179 -30.50 -8.78 25.82
N THR A 180 -31.20 -9.61 25.01
CA THR A 180 -30.99 -11.06 24.94
C THR A 180 -30.81 -11.54 23.49
N GLY A 181 -30.27 -12.74 23.30
CA GLY A 181 -30.15 -13.40 22.01
C GLY A 181 -29.30 -12.62 20.98
N GLN A 182 -29.81 -12.55 19.77
CA GLN A 182 -29.11 -11.91 18.64
C GLN A 182 -28.91 -10.39 18.84
N LYS A 183 -29.85 -9.72 19.50
CA LYS A 183 -29.69 -8.28 19.82
C LYS A 183 -28.47 -8.04 20.71
N ARG A 184 -28.32 -8.87 21.75
CA ARG A 184 -27.16 -8.81 22.64
C ARG A 184 -25.85 -9.03 21.89
N ALA A 185 -25.77 -10.03 21.01
CA ALA A 185 -24.57 -10.30 20.21
C ALA A 185 -24.19 -9.13 19.28
N LYS A 186 -25.17 -8.48 18.68
CA LYS A 186 -24.96 -7.28 17.84
C LYS A 186 -24.46 -6.09 18.67
N LEU A 187 -25.05 -5.85 19.84
CA LEU A 187 -24.64 -4.78 20.75
C LEU A 187 -23.22 -5.00 21.29
N LEU A 188 -22.83 -6.24 21.61
CA LEU A 188 -21.46 -6.56 22.03
C LEU A 188 -20.43 -6.23 20.95
N LYS A 189 -20.68 -6.61 19.71
CA LYS A 189 -19.80 -6.27 18.58
C LYS A 189 -19.69 -4.75 18.36
N ARG A 190 -20.82 -4.04 18.52
CA ARG A 190 -20.84 -2.59 18.41
C ARG A 190 -20.06 -1.93 19.55
N LEU A 191 -20.26 -2.40 20.78
CA LEU A 191 -19.54 -1.91 21.96
C LEU A 191 -18.02 -2.12 21.84
N GLU A 192 -17.59 -3.28 21.35
CA GLU A 192 -16.18 -3.58 21.11
C GLU A 192 -15.51 -2.51 20.22
N VAL A 193 -16.16 -2.12 19.14
CA VAL A 193 -15.63 -1.08 18.23
C VAL A 193 -15.64 0.30 18.89
N VAL A 194 -16.71 0.67 19.57
CA VAL A 194 -16.82 1.96 20.29
C VAL A 194 -15.74 2.08 21.36
N GLU A 195 -15.55 1.04 22.18
CA GLU A 195 -14.52 1.03 23.22
C GLU A 195 -13.11 1.07 22.64
N ALA A 196 -12.87 0.37 21.51
CA ALA A 196 -11.58 0.42 20.81
C ALA A 196 -11.22 1.85 20.38
N PHE A 197 -12.18 2.60 19.82
CA PHE A 197 -11.96 4.01 19.48
C PHE A 197 -11.79 4.89 20.72
N ARG A 198 -12.62 4.69 21.75
CA ARG A 198 -12.57 5.46 22.99
C ARG A 198 -11.24 5.31 23.71
N ILE A 199 -10.76 4.08 23.88
CA ILE A 199 -9.50 3.78 24.60
C ILE A 199 -8.28 4.22 23.82
N SER A 200 -8.26 4.02 22.50
CA SER A 200 -7.12 4.37 21.66
C SER A 200 -6.98 5.87 21.40
N GLY A 201 -8.03 6.66 21.64
CA GLY A 201 -8.06 8.08 21.31
C GLY A 201 -8.14 8.38 19.80
N ASN A 202 -8.34 7.36 18.95
CA ASN A 202 -8.56 7.54 17.53
C ASN A 202 -9.94 8.15 17.26
N LYS A 203 -9.98 9.13 16.36
CA LYS A 203 -11.24 9.77 15.98
C LYS A 203 -11.95 8.98 14.87
N PRO A 204 -13.26 8.72 14.98
CA PRO A 204 -14.02 8.00 13.95
C PRO A 204 -13.94 8.61 12.57
N GLU A 205 -13.89 9.94 12.46
CA GLU A 205 -13.77 10.68 11.20
C GLU A 205 -12.47 10.37 10.43
N TRP A 206 -11.44 9.84 11.07
CA TRP A 206 -10.20 9.44 10.41
C TRP A 206 -10.33 8.24 9.49
N MET A 207 -11.44 7.52 9.54
CA MET A 207 -11.77 6.48 8.56
C MET A 207 -12.14 7.06 7.19
N ILE A 208 -12.36 8.35 7.11
CA ILE A 208 -12.57 9.10 5.86
C ILE A 208 -11.27 9.84 5.53
N LEU A 209 -10.78 9.65 4.31
CA LEU A 209 -9.51 10.19 3.85
C LEU A 209 -9.70 11.53 3.13
N ASP A 210 -8.96 12.55 3.54
CA ASP A 210 -8.80 13.82 2.81
C ASP A 210 -7.53 13.80 1.96
N VAL A 211 -6.60 12.93 2.31
CA VAL A 211 -5.27 12.80 1.70
C VAL A 211 -4.96 11.32 1.50
N VAL A 212 -4.42 10.99 0.33
CA VAL A 212 -3.94 9.64 0.02
C VAL A 212 -2.42 9.61 0.08
N PRO A 213 -1.80 8.70 0.85
CA PRO A 213 -0.35 8.55 0.84
C PRO A 213 0.14 7.92 -0.46
N VAL A 214 1.26 8.41 -0.96
CA VAL A 214 1.96 7.84 -2.12
C VAL A 214 3.22 7.15 -1.64
N ILE A 215 3.30 5.84 -1.82
CA ILE A 215 4.46 5.06 -1.40
C ILE A 215 5.71 5.40 -2.22
N PRO A 216 6.91 5.17 -1.67
CA PRO A 216 8.16 5.47 -2.35
C PRO A 216 8.28 4.83 -3.74
N PRO A 217 8.94 5.49 -4.71
CA PRO A 217 9.05 5.01 -6.08
C PRO A 217 9.73 3.65 -6.23
N ASP A 218 10.73 3.37 -5.42
CA ASP A 218 11.49 2.11 -5.51
C ASP A 218 10.70 0.88 -5.04
N ILE A 219 9.59 1.09 -4.31
CA ILE A 219 8.64 0.02 -3.94
C ILE A 219 7.64 -0.28 -5.06
N ARG A 220 7.48 0.66 -6.01
CA ARG A 220 6.64 0.55 -7.20
C ARG A 220 7.42 0.86 -8.49
N PRO A 221 8.49 0.11 -8.76
CA PRO A 221 9.47 0.48 -9.78
C PRO A 221 8.88 0.46 -11.20
N MET A 222 9.48 1.30 -12.03
CA MET A 222 9.32 1.28 -13.48
C MET A 222 10.69 0.98 -14.10
N VAL A 223 10.81 -0.15 -14.77
CA VAL A 223 12.08 -0.65 -15.32
C VAL A 223 12.01 -0.72 -16.82
N GLN A 224 13.05 -0.22 -17.50
CA GLN A 224 13.19 -0.37 -18.94
C GLN A 224 13.65 -1.78 -19.28
N LEU A 225 12.91 -2.45 -20.15
CA LEU A 225 13.27 -3.75 -20.72
C LEU A 225 14.07 -3.57 -22.00
N ASP A 226 14.74 -4.64 -22.41
CA ASP A 226 15.38 -4.72 -23.73
C ASP A 226 14.35 -4.41 -24.83
N GLY A 227 14.73 -3.60 -25.82
CA GLY A 227 13.84 -3.15 -26.89
C GLY A 227 13.03 -1.88 -26.58
N GLY A 228 13.36 -1.14 -25.52
CA GLY A 228 12.78 0.16 -25.22
C GLY A 228 11.39 0.14 -24.57
N ARG A 229 10.86 -1.04 -24.22
CA ARG A 229 9.61 -1.20 -23.48
C ARG A 229 9.85 -0.98 -21.98
N PHE A 230 8.81 -0.53 -21.28
CA PHE A 230 8.85 -0.38 -19.83
C PHE A 230 7.96 -1.42 -19.15
N ALA A 231 8.49 -2.08 -18.13
CA ALA A 231 7.73 -2.83 -17.16
C ALA A 231 7.46 -1.95 -15.94
N THR A 232 6.22 -1.81 -15.56
CA THR A 232 5.82 -0.98 -14.43
C THR A 232 5.00 -1.78 -13.44
N SER A 233 5.06 -1.37 -12.17
CA SER A 233 4.16 -1.89 -11.15
C SER A 233 2.72 -1.46 -11.43
N ASP A 234 1.76 -2.35 -11.17
CA ASP A 234 0.33 -2.05 -11.30
C ASP A 234 -0.10 -0.86 -10.42
N LEU A 235 0.58 -0.64 -9.30
CA LEU A 235 0.33 0.50 -8.42
C LEU A 235 0.48 1.85 -9.12
N ASN A 236 1.41 1.98 -10.05
CA ASN A 236 1.58 3.22 -10.80
C ASN A 236 0.36 3.54 -11.65
N ASP A 237 -0.27 2.53 -12.26
CA ASP A 237 -1.50 2.73 -13.02
C ASP A 237 -2.69 3.10 -12.10
N LEU A 238 -2.80 2.45 -10.95
CA LEU A 238 -3.82 2.76 -9.96
C LEU A 238 -3.66 4.19 -9.39
N TYR A 239 -2.44 4.62 -9.07
CA TYR A 239 -2.16 6.00 -8.67
C TYR A 239 -2.49 7.02 -9.78
N ARG A 240 -2.14 6.71 -11.02
CA ARG A 240 -2.46 7.57 -12.17
C ARG A 240 -3.97 7.76 -12.32
N ARG A 241 -4.76 6.71 -12.14
CA ARG A 241 -6.23 6.79 -12.18
C ARG A 241 -6.77 7.70 -11.08
N VAL A 242 -6.25 7.56 -9.85
CA VAL A 242 -6.63 8.45 -8.75
C VAL A 242 -6.30 9.90 -9.06
N ILE A 243 -5.08 10.19 -9.50
CA ILE A 243 -4.65 11.56 -9.82
C ILE A 243 -5.47 12.16 -10.96
N ASN A 244 -5.73 11.41 -12.02
CA ASN A 244 -6.54 11.88 -13.14
C ASN A 244 -7.97 12.23 -12.72
N ARG A 245 -8.62 11.37 -11.93
CA ARG A 245 -9.96 11.63 -11.40
C ARG A 245 -9.98 12.82 -10.46
N ASN A 246 -8.99 12.91 -9.59
CA ASN A 246 -8.86 14.01 -8.64
C ASN A 246 -8.66 15.36 -9.37
N ASN A 247 -7.78 15.43 -10.36
CA ASN A 247 -7.53 16.63 -11.14
C ASN A 247 -8.76 17.05 -11.95
N ARG A 248 -9.48 16.08 -12.51
CA ARG A 248 -10.74 16.34 -13.22
C ARG A 248 -11.81 16.89 -12.29
N LEU A 249 -11.93 16.33 -11.10
CA LEU A 249 -12.87 16.85 -10.09
C LEU A 249 -12.51 18.28 -9.66
N LYS A 250 -11.23 18.56 -9.42
CA LYS A 250 -10.79 19.94 -9.10
C LYS A 250 -11.22 20.94 -10.17
N LYS A 251 -11.00 20.62 -11.45
CA LYS A 251 -11.41 21.46 -12.58
C LYS A 251 -12.92 21.65 -12.65
N LEU A 252 -13.71 20.61 -12.43
CA LEU A 252 -15.17 20.70 -12.42
C LEU A 252 -15.69 21.59 -11.30
N LEU A 253 -15.08 21.52 -10.13
CA LEU A 253 -15.41 22.39 -8.99
C LEU A 253 -15.04 23.86 -9.27
N GLU A 254 -13.88 24.13 -9.85
CA GLU A 254 -13.42 25.47 -10.23
C GLU A 254 -14.32 26.10 -11.31
N LEU A 255 -14.83 25.30 -12.23
CA LEU A 255 -15.70 25.76 -13.32
C LEU A 255 -17.17 25.89 -12.90
N GLY A 256 -17.55 25.51 -11.66
CA GLY A 256 -18.94 25.51 -11.22
C GLY A 256 -19.84 24.56 -12.03
N ALA A 257 -19.33 23.40 -12.38
CA ALA A 257 -20.07 22.42 -13.16
C ALA A 257 -21.38 21.96 -12.48
N PRO A 258 -22.39 21.50 -13.24
CA PRO A 258 -23.65 20.98 -12.68
C PRO A 258 -23.41 19.90 -11.64
N ASP A 259 -24.20 19.92 -10.57
CA ASP A 259 -24.05 19.04 -9.41
C ASP A 259 -24.08 17.54 -9.77
N ILE A 260 -24.89 17.15 -10.75
CA ILE A 260 -24.95 15.76 -11.21
C ILE A 260 -23.62 15.26 -11.80
N ILE A 261 -22.90 16.14 -12.49
CA ILE A 261 -21.57 15.81 -13.07
C ILE A 261 -20.53 15.73 -11.95
N VAL A 262 -20.56 16.68 -11.02
CA VAL A 262 -19.66 16.69 -9.86
C VAL A 262 -19.85 15.45 -9.00
N ARG A 263 -21.08 15.08 -8.70
CA ARG A 263 -21.42 13.86 -7.94
C ARG A 263 -20.90 12.59 -8.63
N ASN A 264 -21.08 12.49 -9.94
CA ASN A 264 -20.57 11.34 -10.69
C ASN A 264 -19.04 11.27 -10.66
N GLU A 265 -18.33 12.39 -10.78
CA GLU A 265 -16.87 12.42 -10.68
C GLU A 265 -16.37 12.11 -9.25
N LYS A 266 -17.06 12.59 -8.22
CA LYS A 266 -16.79 12.21 -6.82
C LYS A 266 -16.95 10.70 -6.61
N ARG A 267 -18.00 10.08 -7.18
CA ARG A 267 -18.19 8.63 -7.14
C ARG A 267 -17.05 7.88 -7.84
N MET A 268 -16.63 8.36 -9.00
CA MET A 268 -15.51 7.76 -9.74
C MET A 268 -14.18 7.90 -8.97
N LEU A 269 -13.96 9.02 -8.28
CA LEU A 269 -12.80 9.19 -7.40
C LEU A 269 -12.83 8.21 -6.23
N GLN A 270 -13.98 8.03 -5.59
CA GLN A 270 -14.18 7.02 -4.55
C GLN A 270 -13.83 5.62 -5.06
N GLU A 271 -14.31 5.24 -6.23
CA GLU A 271 -14.03 3.94 -6.84
C GLU A 271 -12.54 3.76 -7.20
N ALA A 272 -11.89 4.83 -7.67
CA ALA A 272 -10.45 4.80 -7.99
C ALA A 272 -9.59 4.59 -6.73
N VAL A 273 -9.92 5.23 -5.62
CA VAL A 273 -9.22 5.04 -4.33
C VAL A 273 -9.51 3.65 -3.76
N ASP A 274 -10.73 3.15 -3.87
CA ASP A 274 -11.06 1.78 -3.48
C ASP A 274 -10.22 0.74 -4.22
N ALA A 275 -10.07 0.91 -5.54
CA ALA A 275 -9.22 0.03 -6.36
C ALA A 275 -7.74 0.12 -5.98
N LEU A 276 -7.24 1.30 -5.63
CA LEU A 276 -5.86 1.48 -5.16
C LEU A 276 -5.59 0.71 -3.86
N ILE A 277 -6.50 0.78 -2.92
CA ILE A 277 -6.34 0.16 -1.59
C ILE A 277 -6.60 -1.35 -1.64
N ASP A 278 -7.74 -1.76 -2.17
CA ASP A 278 -8.15 -3.17 -2.24
C ASP A 278 -9.01 -3.46 -3.47
N ASN A 279 -8.34 -3.70 -4.59
CA ASN A 279 -8.99 -3.93 -5.87
C ASN A 279 -9.83 -5.21 -5.86
N GLY A 280 -11.08 -5.10 -6.30
CA GLY A 280 -12.03 -6.21 -6.37
C GLY A 280 -12.80 -6.48 -5.07
N ARG A 281 -12.57 -5.71 -4.00
CA ARG A 281 -13.34 -5.85 -2.76
C ARG A 281 -14.80 -5.40 -2.91
N ARG A 282 -15.04 -4.41 -3.76
CA ARG A 282 -16.37 -3.94 -4.13
C ARG A 282 -16.57 -4.08 -5.64
N GLY A 283 -17.43 -4.98 -6.06
CA GLY A 283 -17.78 -5.19 -7.46
C GLY A 283 -16.67 -5.82 -8.29
N ARG A 284 -16.66 -5.55 -9.58
CA ARG A 284 -15.67 -6.09 -10.52
C ARG A 284 -14.32 -5.39 -10.32
N PRO A 285 -13.21 -6.14 -10.29
CA PRO A 285 -11.89 -5.54 -10.18
C PRO A 285 -11.54 -4.71 -11.41
N VAL A 286 -10.75 -3.67 -11.21
CA VAL A 286 -10.12 -2.92 -12.29
C VAL A 286 -9.08 -3.80 -12.95
N THR A 287 -9.11 -3.91 -14.26
CA THR A 287 -8.22 -4.78 -15.03
C THR A 287 -7.24 -4.00 -15.88
N GLY A 288 -6.12 -4.61 -16.14
CA GLY A 288 -5.12 -4.18 -17.12
C GLY A 288 -5.25 -4.91 -18.46
N PRO A 289 -4.19 -4.96 -19.24
CA PRO A 289 -4.14 -5.75 -20.47
C PRO A 289 -4.50 -7.22 -20.22
N ASN A 290 -5.18 -7.85 -21.20
CA ASN A 290 -5.64 -9.25 -21.13
C ASN A 290 -6.61 -9.53 -19.98
N ASN A 291 -7.40 -8.54 -19.55
CA ASN A 291 -8.36 -8.66 -18.45
C ASN A 291 -7.78 -9.17 -17.12
N ARG A 292 -6.47 -9.05 -16.93
CA ARG A 292 -5.82 -9.39 -15.66
C ARG A 292 -6.15 -8.33 -14.61
N PRO A 293 -6.67 -8.71 -13.40
CA PRO A 293 -6.88 -7.76 -12.33
C PRO A 293 -5.58 -7.09 -11.90
N LEU A 294 -5.63 -5.77 -11.68
CA LEU A 294 -4.47 -5.02 -11.20
C LEU A 294 -4.20 -5.34 -9.71
N LYS A 295 -2.94 -5.50 -9.37
CA LYS A 295 -2.49 -5.78 -8.00
C LYS A 295 -2.51 -4.50 -7.17
N SER A 296 -3.41 -4.43 -6.19
CA SER A 296 -3.58 -3.31 -5.27
C SER A 296 -2.61 -3.36 -4.08
N LEU A 297 -2.65 -2.32 -3.22
CA LEU A 297 -1.85 -2.28 -1.99
C LEU A 297 -2.16 -3.47 -1.06
N SER A 298 -3.44 -3.83 -0.90
CA SER A 298 -3.83 -5.00 -0.10
C SER A 298 -3.28 -6.30 -0.65
N ASP A 299 -3.26 -6.45 -1.98
CA ASP A 299 -2.76 -7.67 -2.64
C ASP A 299 -1.24 -7.84 -2.48
N MET A 300 -0.52 -6.75 -2.23
CA MET A 300 0.90 -6.80 -1.89
C MET A 300 1.17 -7.45 -0.52
N LEU A 301 0.20 -7.46 0.36
CA LEU A 301 0.30 -8.02 1.71
C LEU A 301 -0.32 -9.42 1.83
N LYS A 302 -1.37 -9.68 1.05
CA LYS A 302 -2.18 -10.91 1.10
C LYS A 302 -1.57 -12.09 0.33
N GLY A 303 -1.96 -13.28 0.74
CA GLY A 303 -1.76 -14.53 -0.01
C GLY A 303 -0.32 -15.03 -0.02
N LYS A 304 -0.09 -16.08 -0.83
CA LYS A 304 1.19 -16.78 -0.93
C LYS A 304 2.33 -15.89 -1.45
N GLN A 305 2.00 -14.96 -2.34
CA GLN A 305 2.94 -14.02 -2.96
C GLN A 305 2.95 -12.65 -2.27
N GLY A 306 2.24 -12.50 -1.17
CA GLY A 306 2.23 -11.29 -0.37
C GLY A 306 3.48 -11.15 0.50
N ARG A 307 3.69 -9.96 1.03
CA ARG A 307 4.88 -9.60 1.81
C ARG A 307 5.08 -10.50 3.03
N PHE A 308 4.01 -10.84 3.72
CA PHE A 308 4.10 -11.68 4.93
C PHE A 308 4.61 -13.08 4.62
N ARG A 309 3.98 -13.79 3.68
CA ARG A 309 4.32 -15.18 3.38
C ARG A 309 5.56 -15.36 2.51
N GLN A 310 5.84 -14.42 1.62
CA GLN A 310 6.96 -14.54 0.66
C GLN A 310 8.27 -13.96 1.18
N ASN A 311 8.23 -12.90 2.00
CA ASN A 311 9.43 -12.14 2.37
C ASN A 311 9.70 -12.07 3.87
N LEU A 312 8.69 -12.25 4.73
CA LEU A 312 8.83 -12.13 6.19
C LEU A 312 8.85 -13.47 6.91
N LEU A 313 7.91 -14.36 6.62
CA LEU A 313 7.88 -15.71 7.23
C LEU A 313 8.96 -16.63 6.67
N GLY A 314 9.46 -16.35 5.50
CA GLY A 314 10.56 -17.05 4.87
C GLY A 314 11.24 -16.17 3.85
N LYS A 315 12.55 -16.29 3.70
CA LYS A 315 13.35 -15.55 2.74
C LYS A 315 14.22 -16.50 1.94
N ARG A 316 14.54 -16.15 0.70
CA ARG A 316 15.61 -16.80 -0.04
C ARG A 316 16.94 -16.40 0.59
N VAL A 317 17.77 -17.37 0.85
CA VAL A 317 19.07 -17.16 1.49
C VAL A 317 20.18 -17.68 0.57
N ASP A 318 21.38 -17.09 0.73
CA ASP A 318 22.59 -17.57 0.07
C ASP A 318 23.02 -18.91 0.68
N TYR A 319 23.86 -19.65 -0.02
CA TYR A 319 24.37 -20.96 0.37
C TYR A 319 23.23 -21.98 0.63
N SER A 320 22.23 -21.95 -0.23
CA SER A 320 21.12 -22.89 -0.24
C SER A 320 20.89 -23.42 -1.64
N GLY A 321 20.37 -24.64 -1.74
CA GLY A 321 20.09 -25.29 -3.01
C GLY A 321 18.90 -26.21 -2.92
N ARG A 322 18.39 -26.64 -4.06
CA ARG A 322 17.28 -27.58 -4.18
C ARG A 322 17.58 -28.57 -5.28
N SER A 323 17.37 -29.87 -4.99
CA SER A 323 17.55 -30.91 -5.96
C SER A 323 16.55 -32.04 -5.74
N VAL A 324 16.50 -32.99 -6.67
CA VAL A 324 15.72 -34.19 -6.53
C VAL A 324 16.37 -35.09 -5.48
N ILE A 325 15.58 -35.73 -4.65
CA ILE A 325 16.03 -36.68 -3.66
C ILE A 325 15.89 -38.12 -4.19
N VAL A 326 16.89 -38.93 -3.92
CA VAL A 326 16.91 -40.35 -4.27
C VAL A 326 17.34 -41.19 -3.07
N VAL A 327 17.13 -42.49 -3.11
CA VAL A 327 17.60 -43.39 -2.08
C VAL A 327 19.12 -43.51 -2.05
N GLY A 328 19.68 -43.64 -0.86
CA GLY A 328 21.12 -43.86 -0.62
C GLY A 328 21.33 -44.94 0.41
N PRO A 329 21.20 -46.24 0.05
CA PRO A 329 21.22 -47.34 1.02
C PRO A 329 22.57 -47.49 1.74
N GLU A 330 23.63 -46.96 1.17
CA GLU A 330 24.99 -46.98 1.74
C GLU A 330 25.22 -45.90 2.81
N LEU A 331 24.33 -44.92 2.88
CA LEU A 331 24.45 -43.79 3.80
C LEU A 331 23.93 -44.16 5.19
N LYS A 332 24.63 -43.67 6.21
CA LYS A 332 24.15 -43.74 7.58
C LYS A 332 23.01 -42.74 7.79
N MET A 333 22.21 -42.94 8.83
CA MET A 333 21.02 -42.09 9.12
C MET A 333 21.31 -40.60 9.26
N TYR A 334 22.51 -40.26 9.68
CA TYR A 334 22.97 -38.86 9.84
C TYR A 334 23.75 -38.33 8.63
N GLN A 335 23.83 -39.10 7.54
CA GLN A 335 24.56 -38.72 6.34
C GLN A 335 23.62 -38.43 5.19
N CYS A 336 23.98 -37.46 4.38
CA CYS A 336 23.38 -37.21 3.08
C CYS A 336 24.47 -37.09 1.99
N GLY A 337 24.12 -37.47 0.77
CA GLY A 337 24.97 -37.29 -0.39
C GLY A 337 24.54 -36.05 -1.16
N LEU A 338 25.49 -35.19 -1.48
CA LEU A 338 25.27 -34.02 -2.31
C LEU A 338 26.07 -34.11 -3.60
N PRO A 339 25.58 -33.60 -4.73
CA PRO A 339 26.42 -33.37 -5.91
C PRO A 339 27.61 -32.50 -5.55
N LYS A 340 28.82 -32.89 -5.97
CA LYS A 340 30.07 -32.20 -5.60
C LYS A 340 30.08 -30.72 -6.02
N GLU A 341 29.50 -30.38 -7.15
CA GLU A 341 29.40 -28.98 -7.65
C GLU A 341 28.49 -28.17 -6.75
N MET A 342 27.35 -28.72 -6.33
CA MET A 342 26.46 -28.09 -5.38
C MET A 342 27.13 -27.92 -4.00
N ALA A 343 27.82 -28.90 -3.52
CA ALA A 343 28.58 -28.83 -2.28
C ALA A 343 29.67 -27.76 -2.32
N LEU A 344 30.37 -27.60 -3.45
CA LEU A 344 31.38 -26.58 -3.63
C LEU A 344 30.78 -25.17 -3.51
N GLU A 345 29.63 -24.94 -4.07
CA GLU A 345 28.94 -23.63 -3.99
C GLU A 345 28.41 -23.35 -2.55
N LEU A 346 27.85 -24.36 -1.89
CA LEU A 346 27.35 -24.23 -0.52
C LEU A 346 28.46 -23.92 0.49
N PHE A 347 29.62 -24.58 0.35
CA PHE A 347 30.77 -24.42 1.25
C PHE A 347 31.84 -23.44 0.74
N LYS A 348 31.55 -22.67 -0.29
CA LYS A 348 32.48 -21.74 -0.95
C LYS A 348 33.30 -20.88 0.01
N PRO A 349 32.74 -20.19 1.02
CA PRO A 349 33.51 -19.38 1.96
C PRO A 349 34.55 -20.18 2.75
N PHE A 350 34.17 -21.35 3.20
CA PHE A 350 35.05 -22.23 3.99
C PHE A 350 36.20 -22.80 3.14
N VAL A 351 35.89 -23.19 1.91
CA VAL A 351 36.90 -23.66 0.94
C VAL A 351 37.85 -22.54 0.61
N MET A 352 37.38 -21.33 0.33
CA MET A 352 38.22 -20.16 0.06
C MET A 352 39.13 -19.85 1.25
N LYS A 353 38.62 -19.85 2.48
CA LYS A 353 39.43 -19.64 3.69
C LYS A 353 40.53 -20.67 3.78
N ARG A 354 40.20 -21.95 3.62
CA ARG A 354 41.17 -23.05 3.72
C ARG A 354 42.26 -22.95 2.66
N LEU A 355 41.92 -22.59 1.42
CA LEU A 355 42.93 -22.39 0.35
C LEU A 355 43.91 -21.27 0.68
N VAL A 356 43.44 -20.20 1.32
CA VAL A 356 44.31 -19.10 1.78
C VAL A 356 45.16 -19.53 2.96
N ASP A 357 44.58 -20.22 3.96
CA ASP A 357 45.29 -20.72 5.15
C ASP A 357 46.41 -21.71 4.77
N GLN A 358 46.18 -22.52 3.77
CA GLN A 358 47.15 -23.48 3.21
C GLN A 358 48.16 -22.85 2.27
N LYS A 359 48.07 -21.53 2.03
CA LYS A 359 48.96 -20.77 1.10
C LYS A 359 48.88 -21.24 -0.36
N VAL A 360 47.87 -22.02 -0.73
CA VAL A 360 47.58 -22.40 -2.12
C VAL A 360 47.07 -21.19 -2.91
N ALA A 361 46.28 -20.35 -2.28
CA ALA A 361 45.85 -19.06 -2.82
C ALA A 361 46.54 -17.90 -2.09
N THR A 362 47.00 -16.90 -2.81
CA THR A 362 47.71 -15.74 -2.26
C THR A 362 46.78 -14.76 -1.53
N ASN A 363 45.52 -14.69 -1.94
CA ASN A 363 44.49 -13.83 -1.34
C ASN A 363 43.10 -14.35 -1.63
N ILE A 364 42.10 -13.76 -0.97
CA ILE A 364 40.69 -14.15 -1.14
C ILE A 364 40.21 -14.02 -2.59
N LYS A 365 40.66 -12.99 -3.32
CA LYS A 365 40.30 -12.78 -4.72
C LYS A 365 40.82 -13.90 -5.63
N ASN A 366 42.02 -14.39 -5.36
CA ASN A 366 42.59 -15.52 -6.07
C ASN A 366 41.90 -16.82 -5.71
N ALA A 367 41.65 -17.05 -4.41
CA ALA A 367 40.87 -18.20 -3.93
C ALA A 367 39.49 -18.28 -4.60
N ARG A 368 38.77 -17.16 -4.72
CA ARG A 368 37.48 -17.09 -5.42
C ARG A 368 37.59 -17.54 -6.86
N LYS A 369 38.57 -17.05 -7.60
CA LYS A 369 38.80 -17.45 -9.00
C LYS A 369 39.14 -18.93 -9.14
N MET A 370 39.90 -19.49 -8.19
CA MET A 370 40.21 -20.92 -8.19
C MET A 370 38.95 -21.79 -7.95
N VAL A 371 38.11 -21.39 -7.00
CA VAL A 371 36.86 -22.09 -6.71
C VAL A 371 35.87 -21.98 -7.87
N GLU A 372 35.75 -20.81 -8.51
CA GLU A 372 34.86 -20.60 -9.67
C GLU A 372 35.27 -21.44 -10.89
N ARG A 373 36.55 -21.63 -11.10
CA ARG A 373 37.08 -22.47 -12.19
C ARG A 373 36.99 -23.96 -11.87
N ALA A 374 37.14 -24.32 -10.59
CA ALA A 374 37.07 -25.69 -10.05
C ALA A 374 37.95 -26.71 -10.81
N THR A 375 39.02 -26.27 -11.44
CA THR A 375 39.92 -27.11 -12.27
C THR A 375 41.08 -27.69 -11.49
N VAL A 376 41.36 -27.20 -10.30
CA VAL A 376 42.52 -27.53 -9.48
C VAL A 376 42.12 -28.53 -8.43
N LYS A 377 42.93 -29.61 -8.28
CA LYS A 377 42.67 -30.69 -7.34
C LYS A 377 42.55 -30.20 -5.90
N GLU A 378 43.39 -29.27 -5.52
CA GLU A 378 43.44 -28.68 -4.19
C GLU A 378 42.11 -28.07 -3.71
N VAL A 379 41.23 -27.61 -4.65
CA VAL A 379 39.90 -27.12 -4.33
C VAL A 379 39.03 -28.25 -3.83
N TRP A 380 39.07 -29.41 -4.48
CA TRP A 380 38.29 -30.58 -4.09
C TRP A 380 38.80 -31.22 -2.81
N ASP A 381 40.13 -31.28 -2.63
CA ASP A 381 40.73 -31.75 -1.39
C ASP A 381 40.40 -30.84 -0.19
N ALA A 382 40.35 -29.56 -0.41
CA ALA A 382 39.89 -28.57 0.59
C ALA A 382 38.40 -28.78 0.94
N LEU A 383 37.55 -29.02 -0.08
CA LEU A 383 36.12 -29.32 0.13
C LEU A 383 35.93 -30.57 0.95
N GLU A 384 36.62 -31.64 0.65
CA GLU A 384 36.53 -32.93 1.39
C GLU A 384 36.81 -32.78 2.88
N VAL A 385 37.76 -31.93 3.23
CA VAL A 385 38.05 -31.66 4.65
C VAL A 385 36.99 -30.77 5.29
N VAL A 386 36.52 -29.76 4.57
CA VAL A 386 35.51 -28.82 5.09
C VAL A 386 34.18 -29.50 5.40
N ILE A 387 33.72 -30.41 4.55
CA ILE A 387 32.45 -31.14 4.76
C ILE A 387 32.40 -31.99 6.01
N LYS A 388 33.58 -32.46 6.51
CA LYS A 388 33.66 -33.27 7.72
C LYS A 388 33.29 -32.52 9.00
N SER A 389 33.49 -31.20 9.01
CA SER A 389 33.28 -30.34 10.17
C SER A 389 32.06 -29.40 10.06
N HIS A 390 31.44 -29.34 8.89
CA HIS A 390 30.32 -28.45 8.63
C HIS A 390 29.09 -29.23 8.14
N PRO A 391 28.10 -29.48 9.00
CA PRO A 391 26.87 -30.14 8.60
C PRO A 391 25.98 -29.24 7.74
N VAL A 392 25.12 -29.87 6.94
CA VAL A 392 24.06 -29.21 6.19
C VAL A 392 22.71 -29.38 6.89
N MET A 393 21.82 -28.42 6.66
CA MET A 393 20.43 -28.52 7.13
C MET A 393 19.56 -28.94 5.96
N LEU A 394 18.77 -30.00 6.13
CA LEU A 394 17.80 -30.52 5.17
C LEU A 394 16.39 -30.07 5.58
N ASN A 395 15.56 -29.76 4.60
CA ASN A 395 14.15 -29.32 4.82
C ASN A 395 13.22 -30.12 3.89
#